data_2584bb4b7c055329ca701501a95bc881
#
_entry.id   2584bb4b7c055329ca701501a95bc881
#
_cell.length_a   1.000
_cell.length_b   1.000
_cell.length_c   1.000
_cell.angle_alpha   90.00
_cell.angle_beta   90.00
_cell.angle_gamma   90.00
#
_symmetry.space_group_name_H-M   'P 1'
#
loop_
_entity.id
_entity.type
_entity.pdbx_description
1 polymer ?
#
loop_
_entity_poly.entity_id
_entity_poly.type
_entity_poly.pdbx_seq_one_letter_code
_entity_poly.pdbx_strand_id
1 'polypeptide(L)'
;MIIRSKAPLRLGLAGGGSDVSPYSDIYGGLILNATINLYAYCTIEETDDNQITINAFDAHCNKSYPMAECLEIDGEASLIKGVYNRVVKDFGVGAKSFKITTYNDAPAGSGLGTSSTMVVCILKAFVEWLGLPLGDYEISRLAYEIERKDLGLSGGKQDQYAAAFGGFNYMEFLQNDIVIVNPLKIKRWIIDELEASMLLYFTGKSRSSAAIIEEQKKNTSHGDNDAVEAMHKIKQSAKDMKLAILKGDIDGFADIL
;
A
#
# COMPACT_ATOMS: atom_id res chain seq x y z
N MET A 1 10.84 25.36 -4.06
CA MET A 1 11.54 24.05 -3.84
C MET A 1 10.86 22.96 -4.66
N ILE A 2 11.58 21.90 -5.11
CA ILE A 2 10.99 20.76 -5.82
C ILE A 2 11.38 19.48 -5.07
N ILE A 3 10.40 18.72 -4.64
CA ILE A 3 10.56 17.41 -4.00
C ILE A 3 10.03 16.32 -4.93
N ARG A 4 10.77 15.22 -5.02
CA ARG A 4 10.36 14.03 -5.78
C ARG A 4 10.45 12.80 -4.90
N SER A 5 9.38 12.03 -4.88
CA SER A 5 9.33 10.73 -4.23
C SER A 5 8.93 9.64 -5.21
N LYS A 6 9.32 8.41 -4.87
CA LYS A 6 8.79 7.20 -5.51
C LYS A 6 8.59 6.11 -4.47
N ALA A 7 7.60 5.28 -4.70
CA ALA A 7 7.34 4.10 -3.88
C ALA A 7 7.11 2.88 -4.77
N PRO A 8 7.66 1.71 -4.45
CA PRO A 8 7.55 0.52 -5.30
C PRO A 8 6.18 -0.14 -5.16
N LEU A 9 5.65 -0.65 -6.26
CA LEU A 9 4.52 -1.56 -6.27
C LEU A 9 4.93 -2.95 -5.75
N ARG A 10 3.96 -3.78 -5.38
CA ARG A 10 4.24 -5.09 -4.77
C ARG A 10 3.50 -6.25 -5.45
N LEU A 11 4.11 -7.42 -5.37
CA LEU A 11 3.47 -8.71 -5.56
C LEU A 11 3.13 -9.30 -4.19
N GLY A 12 1.87 -9.69 -3.97
CA GLY A 12 1.50 -10.52 -2.84
C GLY A 12 1.83 -11.97 -3.19
N LEU A 13 2.80 -12.57 -2.52
CA LEU A 13 3.28 -13.92 -2.82
C LEU A 13 2.46 -14.97 -2.05
N ALA A 14 2.22 -14.75 -0.77
CA ALA A 14 1.40 -15.64 0.06
C ALA A 14 0.75 -14.90 1.23
N GLY A 15 -0.30 -15.50 1.79
CA GLY A 15 -0.99 -14.99 2.97
C GLY A 15 -2.03 -13.90 2.69
N GLY A 16 -2.26 -13.53 1.43
CA GLY A 16 -3.12 -12.42 1.02
C GLY A 16 -4.52 -12.49 1.64
N GLY A 17 -4.99 -11.36 2.19
CA GLY A 17 -6.25 -11.27 2.89
C GLY A 17 -6.18 -11.53 4.40
N SER A 18 -5.13 -12.20 4.91
CA SER A 18 -4.99 -12.44 6.34
C SER A 18 -4.66 -11.17 7.14
N ASP A 19 -4.27 -10.09 6.47
CA ASP A 19 -4.02 -8.74 7.01
C ASP A 19 -5.28 -7.88 7.15
N VAL A 20 -6.45 -8.41 6.75
CA VAL A 20 -7.73 -7.68 6.76
C VAL A 20 -8.47 -7.91 8.09
N SER A 21 -8.95 -6.81 8.70
CA SER A 21 -9.89 -6.89 9.84
C SER A 21 -11.25 -7.46 9.41
N PRO A 22 -11.93 -8.28 10.24
CA PRO A 22 -11.58 -8.65 11.61
C PRO A 22 -10.65 -9.88 11.73
N TYR A 23 -10.33 -10.55 10.63
CA TYR A 23 -9.50 -11.78 10.70
C TYR A 23 -8.14 -11.51 11.37
N SER A 24 -7.42 -10.47 10.92
CA SER A 24 -6.12 -10.12 11.50
C SER A 24 -6.20 -9.82 13.00
N ASP A 25 -7.29 -9.19 13.42
CA ASP A 25 -7.44 -8.73 14.80
C ASP A 25 -7.74 -9.88 15.78
N ILE A 26 -8.39 -10.94 15.26
CA ILE A 26 -8.77 -12.12 16.06
C ILE A 26 -7.68 -13.18 16.02
N TYR A 27 -7.19 -13.51 14.82
CA TYR A 27 -6.32 -14.66 14.59
C TYR A 27 -4.87 -14.28 14.25
N GLY A 28 -4.61 -12.98 14.08
CA GLY A 28 -3.36 -12.48 13.51
C GLY A 28 -3.25 -12.79 12.02
N GLY A 29 -2.51 -11.96 11.28
CA GLY A 29 -2.26 -12.10 9.85
C GLY A 29 -0.78 -12.38 9.56
N LEU A 30 -0.50 -13.05 8.46
CA LEU A 30 0.86 -13.30 7.95
C LEU A 30 0.88 -13.09 6.44
N ILE A 31 1.78 -12.26 5.97
CA ILE A 31 1.94 -11.93 4.56
C ILE A 31 3.40 -12.15 4.16
N LEU A 32 3.61 -12.76 3.01
CA LEU A 32 4.86 -12.69 2.27
C LEU A 32 4.64 -11.88 1.00
N ASN A 33 5.39 -10.82 0.82
CA ASN A 33 5.36 -10.01 -0.39
C ASN A 33 6.75 -9.62 -0.87
N ALA A 34 6.82 -9.20 -2.12
CA ALA A 34 8.01 -8.61 -2.72
C ALA A 34 7.64 -7.35 -3.51
N THR A 35 8.45 -6.31 -3.40
CA THR A 35 8.30 -5.16 -4.29
C THR A 35 8.96 -5.42 -5.63
N ILE A 36 8.45 -4.74 -6.65
CA ILE A 36 8.91 -4.88 -8.04
C ILE A 36 9.42 -3.53 -8.57
N ASN A 37 10.03 -3.54 -9.73
CA ASN A 37 10.57 -2.34 -10.39
C ASN A 37 9.53 -1.52 -11.16
N LEU A 38 8.28 -1.54 -10.70
CA LEU A 38 7.22 -0.62 -11.07
C LEU A 38 6.90 0.28 -9.87
N TYR A 39 6.65 1.57 -10.12
CA TYR A 39 6.59 2.56 -9.06
C TYR A 39 5.38 3.48 -9.19
N ALA A 40 4.96 4.02 -8.06
CA ALA A 40 4.22 5.27 -7.99
C ALA A 40 5.22 6.42 -7.84
N TYR A 41 4.94 7.54 -8.49
CA TYR A 41 5.77 8.75 -8.47
C TYR A 41 4.95 9.95 -8.03
N CYS A 42 5.57 10.81 -7.23
CA CYS A 42 5.00 12.08 -6.81
C CYS A 42 6.06 13.17 -6.90
N THR A 43 5.67 14.32 -7.46
CA THR A 43 6.47 15.53 -7.45
C THR A 43 5.66 16.65 -6.81
N ILE A 44 6.22 17.32 -5.82
CA ILE A 44 5.67 18.53 -5.22
C ILE A 44 6.58 19.70 -5.62
N GLU A 45 5.99 20.75 -6.19
CA GLU A 45 6.61 22.02 -6.52
C GLU A 45 5.96 23.09 -5.64
N GLU A 46 6.73 23.68 -4.74
CA GLU A 46 6.28 24.80 -3.91
C GLU A 46 6.03 26.04 -4.77
N THR A 47 4.89 26.69 -4.57
CA THR A 47 4.49 27.91 -5.30
C THR A 47 4.13 29.03 -4.32
N ASP A 48 3.92 30.23 -4.84
CA ASP A 48 3.50 31.43 -4.10
C ASP A 48 2.23 32.07 -4.69
N ASP A 49 1.52 31.32 -5.53
CA ASP A 49 0.32 31.77 -6.26
C ASP A 49 -1.00 31.64 -5.46
N ASN A 50 -0.92 31.25 -4.19
CA ASN A 50 -2.06 30.99 -3.31
C ASN A 50 -3.01 29.91 -3.87
N GLN A 51 -2.48 28.93 -4.60
CA GLN A 51 -3.24 27.82 -5.15
C GLN A 51 -2.66 26.47 -4.78
N ILE A 52 -3.50 25.44 -4.85
CA ILE A 52 -3.13 24.04 -4.83
C ILE A 52 -3.49 23.47 -6.19
N THR A 53 -2.47 23.19 -7.00
CA THR A 53 -2.67 22.62 -8.36
C THR A 53 -2.38 21.12 -8.32
N ILE A 54 -3.36 20.30 -8.70
CA ILE A 54 -3.28 18.84 -8.71
C ILE A 54 -3.26 18.35 -10.16
N ASN A 55 -2.17 17.66 -10.54
CA ASN A 55 -2.01 16.95 -11.80
C ASN A 55 -1.87 15.46 -11.53
N ALA A 56 -2.98 14.74 -11.40
CA ALA A 56 -3.00 13.30 -11.20
C ALA A 56 -3.23 12.58 -12.53
N PHE A 57 -2.16 12.12 -13.19
CA PHE A 57 -2.24 11.45 -14.48
C PHE A 57 -2.97 10.12 -14.40
N ASP A 58 -2.79 9.38 -13.32
CA ASP A 58 -3.44 8.11 -13.02
C ASP A 58 -4.95 8.26 -12.73
N ALA A 59 -5.38 9.43 -12.26
CA ALA A 59 -6.78 9.75 -11.99
C ALA A 59 -7.41 10.70 -13.05
N HIS A 60 -6.69 11.01 -14.13
CA HIS A 60 -7.12 11.96 -15.18
C HIS A 60 -7.61 13.31 -14.62
N CYS A 61 -7.01 13.77 -13.53
CA CYS A 61 -7.37 15.02 -12.87
C CYS A 61 -6.29 16.08 -13.09
N ASN A 62 -6.70 17.24 -13.58
CA ASN A 62 -5.86 18.44 -13.71
C ASN A 62 -6.70 19.64 -13.26
N LYS A 63 -6.57 20.01 -11.98
CA LYS A 63 -7.38 21.07 -11.37
C LYS A 63 -6.57 21.91 -10.40
N SER A 64 -6.95 23.18 -10.28
CA SER A 64 -6.44 24.10 -9.27
C SER A 64 -7.55 24.49 -8.30
N TYR A 65 -7.18 24.56 -7.04
CA TYR A 65 -8.03 24.94 -5.91
C TYR A 65 -7.41 26.14 -5.20
N PRO A 66 -8.21 27.06 -4.64
CA PRO A 66 -7.68 28.07 -3.73
C PRO A 66 -6.92 27.40 -2.58
N MET A 67 -5.82 28.01 -2.14
CA MET A 67 -5.08 27.56 -0.98
C MET A 67 -5.99 27.54 0.26
N ALA A 68 -6.12 26.40 0.92
CA ALA A 68 -6.94 26.18 2.11
C ALA A 68 -6.30 25.10 2.99
N GLU A 69 -6.61 25.10 4.29
CA GLU A 69 -6.12 24.06 5.23
C GLU A 69 -6.84 22.71 5.03
N CYS A 70 -7.98 22.71 4.37
CA CYS A 70 -8.74 21.50 4.08
C CYS A 70 -9.37 21.61 2.68
N LEU A 71 -9.17 20.57 1.87
CA LEU A 71 -9.81 20.41 0.57
C LEU A 71 -10.99 19.46 0.68
N GLU A 72 -12.09 19.78 0.03
CA GLU A 72 -13.28 18.92 -0.03
C GLU A 72 -12.97 17.62 -0.76
N ILE A 73 -13.39 16.50 -0.16
CA ILE A 73 -13.29 15.15 -0.76
C ILE A 73 -14.54 14.93 -1.62
N ASP A 74 -14.43 15.28 -2.88
CA ASP A 74 -15.51 15.27 -3.89
C ASP A 74 -15.44 14.06 -4.86
N GLY A 75 -14.57 13.09 -4.58
CA GLY A 75 -14.31 11.94 -5.45
C GLY A 75 -13.14 12.16 -6.44
N GLU A 76 -12.75 13.40 -6.70
CA GLU A 76 -11.64 13.71 -7.60
C GLU A 76 -10.34 13.85 -6.83
N ALA A 77 -9.28 13.15 -7.30
CA ALA A 77 -7.96 13.14 -6.66
C ALA A 77 -8.01 12.94 -5.13
N SER A 78 -8.96 12.11 -4.66
CA SER A 78 -9.27 11.93 -3.23
C SER A 78 -8.06 11.48 -2.42
N LEU A 79 -7.15 10.68 -2.99
CA LEU A 79 -5.92 10.25 -2.31
C LEU A 79 -5.03 11.44 -1.97
N ILE A 80 -4.82 12.35 -2.94
CA ILE A 80 -3.98 13.55 -2.75
C ILE A 80 -4.61 14.48 -1.71
N LYS A 81 -5.91 14.74 -1.84
CA LYS A 81 -6.66 15.59 -0.91
C LYS A 81 -6.67 15.00 0.50
N GLY A 82 -6.88 13.68 0.63
CA GLY A 82 -6.86 12.97 1.90
C GLY A 82 -5.51 13.08 2.62
N VAL A 83 -4.40 12.87 1.89
CA VAL A 83 -3.05 13.02 2.45
C VAL A 83 -2.81 14.48 2.87
N TYR A 84 -3.10 15.45 2.02
CA TYR A 84 -2.93 16.86 2.33
C TYR A 84 -3.69 17.27 3.58
N ASN A 85 -4.99 16.98 3.63
CA ASN A 85 -5.86 17.31 4.75
C ASN A 85 -5.36 16.70 6.07
N ARG A 86 -4.92 15.45 6.01
CA ARG A 86 -4.39 14.75 7.19
C ARG A 86 -3.07 15.34 7.66
N VAL A 87 -2.16 15.65 6.74
CA VAL A 87 -0.86 16.27 7.06
C VAL A 87 -1.07 17.66 7.67
N VAL A 88 -1.91 18.51 7.08
CA VAL A 88 -2.21 19.83 7.63
C VAL A 88 -2.79 19.72 9.04
N LYS A 89 -3.77 18.83 9.24
CA LYS A 89 -4.45 18.62 10.51
C LYS A 89 -3.52 18.11 11.61
N ASP A 90 -2.77 17.04 11.34
CA ASP A 90 -2.02 16.33 12.38
C ASP A 90 -0.71 17.07 12.76
N PHE A 91 -0.12 17.80 11.81
CA PHE A 91 1.16 18.50 12.03
C PHE A 91 1.04 20.02 12.13
N GLY A 92 -0.15 20.58 11.97
CA GLY A 92 -0.38 22.02 12.15
C GLY A 92 0.45 22.90 11.22
N VAL A 93 0.77 22.41 10.01
CA VAL A 93 1.67 23.11 9.08
C VAL A 93 1.01 24.29 8.36
N GLY A 94 -0.28 24.51 8.58
CA GLY A 94 -1.10 25.54 7.92
C GLY A 94 -1.30 25.28 6.43
N ALA A 95 -2.11 26.13 5.79
CA ALA A 95 -2.33 26.04 4.36
C ALA A 95 -1.03 26.28 3.56
N LYS A 96 -0.84 25.50 2.49
CA LYS A 96 0.33 25.55 1.62
C LYS A 96 -0.09 25.78 0.17
N SER A 97 0.70 26.57 -0.56
CA SER A 97 0.58 26.77 -2.00
C SER A 97 1.60 25.87 -2.70
N PHE A 98 1.11 24.98 -3.58
CA PHE A 98 1.97 24.03 -4.29
C PHE A 98 1.28 23.43 -5.51
N LYS A 99 2.10 22.89 -6.39
CA LYS A 99 1.67 22.02 -7.48
C LYS A 99 2.12 20.61 -7.18
N ILE A 100 1.20 19.64 -7.23
CA ILE A 100 1.51 18.23 -7.09
C ILE A 100 1.23 17.48 -8.38
N THR A 101 2.17 16.64 -8.78
CA THR A 101 2.04 15.78 -9.97
C THR A 101 2.25 14.33 -9.55
N THR A 102 1.30 13.44 -9.91
CA THR A 102 1.37 12.01 -9.62
C THR A 102 1.26 11.17 -10.88
N TYR A 103 1.94 10.02 -10.87
CA TYR A 103 1.95 9.03 -11.95
C TYR A 103 2.19 7.63 -11.40
N ASN A 104 1.61 6.61 -12.02
CA ASN A 104 1.77 5.20 -11.68
C ASN A 104 2.21 4.40 -12.90
N ASP A 105 3.21 3.51 -12.74
CA ASP A 105 3.67 2.62 -13.82
C ASP A 105 2.65 1.52 -14.16
N ALA A 106 1.71 1.23 -13.25
CA ALA A 106 0.65 0.24 -13.47
C ALA A 106 -0.75 0.86 -13.33
N PRO A 107 -1.74 0.37 -14.08
CA PRO A 107 -3.10 0.90 -14.00
C PRO A 107 -3.74 0.61 -12.64
N ALA A 108 -4.69 1.46 -12.26
CA ALA A 108 -5.52 1.23 -11.08
C ALA A 108 -6.27 -0.11 -11.20
N GLY A 109 -6.36 -0.86 -10.08
CA GLY A 109 -7.01 -2.18 -10.07
C GLY A 109 -6.20 -3.31 -10.69
N SER A 110 -4.91 -3.10 -10.94
CA SER A 110 -3.99 -4.16 -11.42
C SER A 110 -3.70 -5.25 -10.38
N GLY A 111 -4.10 -5.07 -9.12
CA GLY A 111 -3.78 -5.99 -8.03
C GLY A 111 -2.38 -5.79 -7.41
N LEU A 112 -1.64 -4.76 -7.86
CA LEU A 112 -0.27 -4.48 -7.43
C LEU A 112 -0.17 -3.48 -6.27
N GLY A 113 -1.29 -3.13 -5.61
CA GLY A 113 -1.32 -2.17 -4.52
C GLY A 113 -1.18 -0.70 -4.94
N THR A 114 -1.53 -0.35 -6.18
CA THR A 114 -1.30 0.96 -6.79
C THR A 114 -1.84 2.13 -5.98
N SER A 115 -3.05 2.02 -5.41
CA SER A 115 -3.69 3.07 -4.59
C SER A 115 -2.87 3.35 -3.33
N SER A 116 -2.64 2.32 -2.53
CA SER A 116 -1.91 2.43 -1.26
C SER A 116 -0.46 2.86 -1.47
N THR A 117 0.19 2.37 -2.54
CA THR A 117 1.53 2.81 -2.92
C THR A 117 1.54 4.30 -3.28
N MET A 118 0.50 4.80 -3.96
CA MET A 118 0.38 6.22 -4.27
C MET A 118 0.23 7.05 -2.99
N VAL A 119 -0.59 6.63 -2.03
CA VAL A 119 -0.73 7.32 -0.74
C VAL A 119 0.61 7.41 0.00
N VAL A 120 1.35 6.29 0.08
CA VAL A 120 2.69 6.26 0.68
C VAL A 120 3.66 7.19 -0.07
N CYS A 121 3.62 7.17 -1.41
CA CYS A 121 4.47 8.00 -2.24
C CYS A 121 4.20 9.51 -2.00
N ILE A 122 2.93 9.92 -1.98
CA ILE A 122 2.53 11.30 -1.69
C ILE A 122 2.96 11.68 -0.26
N LEU A 123 2.69 10.81 0.71
CA LEU A 123 3.03 11.08 2.11
C LEU A 123 4.54 11.24 2.30
N LYS A 124 5.37 10.38 1.67
CA LYS A 124 6.84 10.53 1.67
C LYS A 124 7.28 11.88 1.06
N ALA A 125 6.60 12.37 0.01
CA ALA A 125 6.91 13.68 -0.55
C ALA A 125 6.59 14.82 0.44
N PHE A 126 5.46 14.76 1.14
CA PHE A 126 5.12 15.73 2.19
C PHE A 126 6.07 15.66 3.38
N VAL A 127 6.46 14.46 3.81
CA VAL A 127 7.43 14.23 4.89
C VAL A 127 8.75 14.95 4.58
N GLU A 128 9.27 14.75 3.37
CA GLU A 128 10.52 15.38 2.92
C GLU A 128 10.35 16.90 2.77
N TRP A 129 9.26 17.36 2.16
CA TRP A 129 9.02 18.79 1.92
C TRP A 129 8.90 19.59 3.21
N LEU A 130 8.20 19.04 4.18
CA LEU A 130 7.85 19.75 5.43
C LEU A 130 8.75 19.37 6.61
N GLY A 131 9.71 18.45 6.40
CA GLY A 131 10.62 17.98 7.45
C GLY A 131 9.89 17.27 8.59
N LEU A 132 8.89 16.44 8.28
CA LEU A 132 8.08 15.77 9.30
C LEU A 132 8.84 14.59 9.94
N PRO A 133 8.74 14.37 11.26
CA PRO A 133 9.50 13.34 11.98
C PRO A 133 8.79 11.96 11.87
N LEU A 134 8.62 11.45 10.65
CA LEU A 134 7.96 10.16 10.39
C LEU A 134 8.94 9.17 9.75
N GLY A 135 9.07 7.99 10.36
CA GLY A 135 9.76 6.85 9.79
C GLY A 135 8.82 5.94 8.99
N ASP A 136 9.35 4.84 8.45
CA ASP A 136 8.57 3.95 7.55
C ASP A 136 7.34 3.31 8.25
N TYR A 137 7.41 3.02 9.55
CA TYR A 137 6.27 2.50 10.31
C TYR A 137 5.16 3.53 10.46
N GLU A 138 5.52 4.77 10.84
CA GLU A 138 4.56 5.87 11.00
C GLU A 138 3.93 6.24 9.66
N ILE A 139 4.71 6.29 8.58
CA ILE A 139 4.23 6.54 7.22
C ILE A 139 3.24 5.46 6.80
N SER A 140 3.56 4.18 7.01
CA SER A 140 2.70 3.06 6.66
C SER A 140 1.37 3.10 7.42
N ARG A 141 1.45 3.35 8.75
CA ARG A 141 0.26 3.46 9.60
C ARG A 141 -0.61 4.64 9.20
N LEU A 142 0.01 5.81 8.99
CA LEU A 142 -0.71 7.01 8.60
C LEU A 142 -1.36 6.85 7.22
N ALA A 143 -0.66 6.25 6.26
CA ALA A 143 -1.22 5.93 4.95
C ALA A 143 -2.44 4.99 5.06
N TYR A 144 -2.36 3.95 5.89
CA TYR A 144 -3.48 3.06 6.17
C TYR A 144 -4.68 3.82 6.79
N GLU A 145 -4.43 4.67 7.77
CA GLU A 145 -5.49 5.46 8.40
C GLU A 145 -6.17 6.42 7.42
N ILE A 146 -5.40 7.11 6.58
CA ILE A 146 -5.95 7.98 5.53
C ILE A 146 -6.86 7.17 4.60
N GLU A 147 -6.41 6.03 4.09
CA GLU A 147 -7.22 5.26 3.15
C GLU A 147 -8.46 4.65 3.81
N ARG A 148 -8.33 4.04 5.01
CA ARG A 148 -9.40 3.23 5.62
C ARG A 148 -10.34 4.04 6.50
N LYS A 149 -9.82 5.04 7.24
CA LYS A 149 -10.62 5.84 8.18
C LYS A 149 -11.10 7.15 7.56
N ASP A 150 -10.19 7.89 6.89
CA ASP A 150 -10.53 9.22 6.39
C ASP A 150 -11.27 9.15 5.03
N LEU A 151 -10.85 8.25 4.13
CA LEU A 151 -11.43 8.07 2.80
C LEU A 151 -12.44 6.91 2.71
N GLY A 152 -12.53 6.04 3.72
CA GLY A 152 -13.47 4.93 3.75
C GLY A 152 -13.22 3.82 2.71
N LEU A 153 -11.99 3.71 2.20
CA LEU A 153 -11.65 2.71 1.19
C LEU A 153 -11.46 1.34 1.84
N SER A 154 -11.99 0.28 1.22
CA SER A 154 -11.80 -1.10 1.70
C SER A 154 -10.40 -1.63 1.36
N GLY A 155 -9.79 -2.38 2.28
CA GLY A 155 -8.47 -3.00 2.05
C GLY A 155 -7.82 -3.53 3.32
N GLY A 156 -6.73 -4.27 3.15
CA GLY A 156 -5.83 -4.70 4.22
C GLY A 156 -4.76 -3.66 4.53
N LYS A 157 -3.74 -4.11 5.26
CA LYS A 157 -2.64 -3.27 5.76
C LYS A 157 -1.34 -3.48 4.96
N GLN A 158 -1.19 -4.58 4.21
CA GLN A 158 0.09 -4.99 3.62
C GLN A 158 0.67 -3.99 2.62
N ASP A 159 -0.19 -3.32 1.85
CA ASP A 159 0.23 -2.51 0.72
C ASP A 159 1.02 -1.28 1.13
N GLN A 160 0.57 -0.60 2.17
CA GLN A 160 1.21 0.57 2.73
C GLN A 160 2.59 0.22 3.30
N TYR A 161 2.68 -0.90 4.02
CA TYR A 161 3.96 -1.36 4.59
C TYR A 161 4.92 -1.85 3.48
N ALA A 162 4.43 -2.56 2.46
CA ALA A 162 5.25 -2.96 1.33
C ALA A 162 5.84 -1.76 0.59
N ALA A 163 5.03 -0.74 0.32
CA ALA A 163 5.44 0.47 -0.38
C ALA A 163 6.43 1.33 0.42
N ALA A 164 6.32 1.32 1.75
CA ALA A 164 7.22 2.08 2.63
C ALA A 164 8.58 1.40 2.79
N PHE A 165 8.60 0.09 3.06
CA PHE A 165 9.80 -0.67 3.37
C PHE A 165 10.56 -1.17 2.12
N GLY A 166 9.85 -1.55 1.06
CA GLY A 166 10.45 -2.13 -0.13
C GLY A 166 11.07 -3.51 0.10
N GLY A 167 11.50 -4.19 -0.97
CA GLY A 167 12.18 -5.48 -0.91
C GLY A 167 11.24 -6.66 -0.66
N PHE A 168 11.80 -7.77 -0.18
CA PHE A 168 11.06 -8.95 0.24
C PHE A 168 10.74 -8.86 1.73
N ASN A 169 9.46 -8.89 2.10
CA ASN A 169 9.03 -8.74 3.47
C ASN A 169 8.13 -9.88 3.91
N TYR A 170 8.41 -10.41 5.08
CA TYR A 170 7.49 -11.23 5.85
C TYR A 170 6.87 -10.36 6.93
N MET A 171 5.57 -10.14 6.83
CA MET A 171 4.85 -9.23 7.71
C MET A 171 3.93 -10.01 8.64
N GLU A 172 3.90 -9.60 9.90
CA GLU A 172 3.03 -10.14 10.94
C GLU A 172 2.08 -9.04 11.40
N PHE A 173 0.78 -9.31 11.31
CA PHE A 173 -0.27 -8.41 11.75
C PHE A 173 -0.87 -9.00 13.02
N LEU A 174 -0.59 -8.34 14.14
CA LEU A 174 -0.98 -8.80 15.45
C LEU A 174 -2.20 -8.03 15.97
N GLN A 175 -2.76 -8.51 17.07
CA GLN A 175 -3.82 -7.78 17.79
C GLN A 175 -3.35 -6.38 18.21
N ASN A 176 -4.29 -5.48 18.47
CA ASN A 176 -4.04 -4.09 18.85
C ASN A 176 -3.28 -3.26 17.78
N ASP A 177 -3.54 -3.56 16.48
CA ASP A 177 -2.94 -2.85 15.34
C ASP A 177 -1.39 -2.90 15.30
N ILE A 178 -0.77 -3.86 15.98
CA ILE A 178 0.68 -4.04 15.94
C ILE A 178 1.05 -4.73 14.62
N VAL A 179 1.96 -4.12 13.87
CA VAL A 179 2.53 -4.69 12.65
C VAL A 179 4.03 -4.85 12.81
N ILE A 180 4.53 -6.01 12.47
CA ILE A 180 5.97 -6.30 12.45
C ILE A 180 6.37 -6.60 11.00
N VAL A 181 7.27 -5.80 10.46
CA VAL A 181 7.86 -6.04 9.14
C VAL A 181 9.22 -6.67 9.32
N ASN A 182 9.39 -7.87 8.77
CA ASN A 182 10.66 -8.59 8.73
C ASN A 182 11.21 -8.59 7.31
N PRO A 183 12.10 -7.65 6.94
CA PRO A 183 12.79 -7.71 5.66
C PRO A 183 13.62 -8.98 5.56
N LEU A 184 13.41 -9.77 4.50
CA LEU A 184 14.08 -11.05 4.36
C LEU A 184 15.44 -10.88 3.69
N LYS A 185 16.48 -11.40 4.33
CA LYS A 185 17.83 -11.44 3.77
C LYS A 185 17.97 -12.68 2.87
N ILE A 186 17.49 -12.56 1.64
CA ILE A 186 17.56 -13.60 0.63
C ILE A 186 18.89 -13.48 -0.13
N LYS A 187 19.53 -14.60 -0.46
CA LYS A 187 20.75 -14.61 -1.26
C LYS A 187 20.45 -14.12 -2.68
N ARG A 188 21.34 -13.34 -3.26
CA ARG A 188 21.15 -12.72 -4.58
C ARG A 188 20.83 -13.73 -5.68
N TRP A 189 21.50 -14.86 -5.70
CA TRP A 189 21.26 -15.91 -6.71
C TRP A 189 19.84 -16.49 -6.64
N ILE A 190 19.21 -16.57 -5.43
CA ILE A 190 17.80 -17.01 -5.28
C ILE A 190 16.84 -15.98 -5.89
N ILE A 191 17.11 -14.69 -5.65
CA ILE A 191 16.32 -13.61 -6.23
C ILE A 191 16.43 -13.64 -7.75
N ASP A 192 17.63 -13.78 -8.29
CA ASP A 192 17.87 -13.82 -9.74
C ASP A 192 17.17 -15.02 -10.39
N GLU A 193 17.18 -16.19 -9.75
CA GLU A 193 16.48 -17.39 -10.21
C GLU A 193 14.96 -17.20 -10.17
N LEU A 194 14.44 -16.61 -9.09
CA LEU A 194 13.01 -16.30 -8.97
C LEU A 194 12.56 -15.31 -10.04
N GLU A 195 13.33 -14.22 -10.27
CA GLU A 195 13.05 -13.24 -11.33
C GLU A 195 13.04 -13.89 -12.72
N ALA A 196 13.96 -14.83 -12.98
CA ALA A 196 14.03 -15.55 -14.25
C ALA A 196 12.89 -16.56 -14.44
N SER A 197 12.31 -17.07 -13.36
CA SER A 197 11.27 -18.11 -13.36
C SER A 197 9.86 -17.56 -13.29
N MET A 198 9.67 -16.30 -12.87
CA MET A 198 8.37 -15.68 -12.72
C MET A 198 7.95 -14.88 -13.95
N LEU A 199 6.67 -14.99 -14.31
CA LEU A 199 6.04 -14.16 -15.33
C LEU A 199 4.85 -13.41 -14.71
N LEU A 200 4.89 -12.08 -14.76
CA LEU A 200 3.75 -11.24 -14.39
C LEU A 200 2.88 -10.99 -15.62
N TYR A 201 1.65 -11.49 -15.60
CA TYR A 201 0.70 -11.33 -16.70
C TYR A 201 -0.49 -10.49 -16.28
N PHE A 202 -0.73 -9.38 -16.99
CA PHE A 202 -1.91 -8.54 -16.78
C PHE A 202 -3.10 -9.07 -17.63
N THR A 203 -4.17 -9.48 -16.97
CA THR A 203 -5.34 -10.08 -17.61
C THR A 203 -6.25 -9.06 -18.35
N GLY A 204 -5.92 -7.77 -18.28
CA GLY A 204 -6.72 -6.69 -18.86
C GLY A 204 -8.03 -6.40 -18.10
N LYS A 205 -8.29 -7.09 -16.99
CA LYS A 205 -9.48 -6.90 -16.17
C LYS A 205 -9.10 -6.34 -14.80
N SER A 206 -9.59 -5.16 -14.47
CA SER A 206 -9.57 -4.65 -13.11
C SER A 206 -10.60 -5.41 -12.27
N ARG A 207 -10.20 -5.94 -11.13
CA ARG A 207 -11.12 -6.56 -10.17
C ARG A 207 -11.39 -5.57 -9.03
N SER A 208 -12.66 -5.45 -8.65
CA SER A 208 -13.01 -4.76 -7.41
C SER A 208 -12.60 -5.63 -6.22
N SER A 209 -11.39 -5.42 -5.70
CA SER A 209 -10.94 -6.09 -4.47
C SER A 209 -11.85 -5.73 -3.29
N ALA A 210 -12.51 -4.58 -3.32
CA ALA A 210 -13.43 -4.15 -2.28
C ALA A 210 -14.57 -5.16 -2.04
N ALA A 211 -15.20 -5.68 -3.10
CA ALA A 211 -16.28 -6.66 -2.97
C ALA A 211 -15.81 -7.97 -2.31
N ILE A 212 -14.63 -8.47 -2.70
CA ILE A 212 -14.03 -9.69 -2.14
C ILE A 212 -13.70 -9.47 -0.66
N ILE A 213 -13.13 -8.32 -0.33
CA ILE A 213 -12.78 -7.95 1.04
C ILE A 213 -14.02 -7.83 1.93
N GLU A 214 -15.09 -7.22 1.43
CA GLU A 214 -16.35 -7.10 2.19
C GLU A 214 -16.99 -8.48 2.44
N GLU A 215 -16.98 -9.37 1.46
CA GLU A 215 -17.45 -10.75 1.63
C GLU A 215 -16.60 -11.51 2.67
N GLN A 216 -15.27 -11.39 2.60
CA GLN A 216 -14.36 -11.98 3.58
C GLN A 216 -14.63 -11.45 5.00
N LYS A 217 -14.81 -10.14 5.17
CA LYS A 217 -15.15 -9.52 6.45
C LYS A 217 -16.46 -10.08 7.00
N LYS A 218 -17.48 -10.18 6.15
CA LYS A 218 -18.78 -10.70 6.52
C LYS A 218 -18.68 -12.16 7.00
N ASN A 219 -18.03 -13.03 6.25
CA ASN A 219 -17.86 -14.44 6.58
C ASN A 219 -17.09 -14.63 7.89
N THR A 220 -16.01 -13.88 8.08
CA THR A 220 -15.25 -13.91 9.33
C THR A 220 -16.09 -13.43 10.52
N SER A 221 -16.86 -12.33 10.37
CA SER A 221 -17.69 -11.77 11.44
C SER A 221 -18.85 -12.68 11.84
N HIS A 222 -19.39 -13.47 10.92
CA HIS A 222 -20.45 -14.43 11.19
C HIS A 222 -19.93 -15.78 11.72
N GLY A 223 -18.61 -15.94 11.84
CA GLY A 223 -17.99 -17.17 12.33
C GLY A 223 -18.19 -18.36 11.38
N ASP A 224 -18.19 -18.11 10.07
CA ASP A 224 -18.21 -19.18 9.08
C ASP A 224 -16.92 -20.02 9.22
N ASN A 225 -17.06 -21.21 9.78
CA ASN A 225 -15.94 -22.08 10.09
C ASN A 225 -15.14 -22.46 8.84
N ASP A 226 -15.79 -22.72 7.71
CA ASP A 226 -15.11 -23.12 6.47
C ASP A 226 -14.29 -21.95 5.90
N ALA A 227 -14.85 -20.73 5.93
CA ALA A 227 -14.15 -19.54 5.48
C ALA A 227 -12.95 -19.22 6.40
N VAL A 228 -13.11 -19.34 7.72
CA VAL A 228 -12.02 -19.11 8.70
C VAL A 228 -10.92 -20.17 8.53
N GLU A 229 -11.28 -21.44 8.34
CA GLU A 229 -10.32 -22.53 8.09
C GLU A 229 -9.53 -22.30 6.78
N ALA A 230 -10.20 -21.84 5.72
CA ALA A 230 -9.54 -21.46 4.47
C ALA A 230 -8.54 -20.31 4.69
N MET A 231 -8.91 -19.31 5.48
CA MET A 231 -8.01 -18.22 5.85
C MET A 231 -6.80 -18.69 6.68
N HIS A 232 -6.99 -19.68 7.54
CA HIS A 232 -5.87 -20.29 8.28
C HIS A 232 -4.88 -21.00 7.34
N LYS A 233 -5.38 -21.67 6.29
CA LYS A 233 -4.52 -22.30 5.28
C LYS A 233 -3.76 -21.25 4.47
N ILE A 234 -4.44 -20.17 4.03
CA ILE A 234 -3.80 -19.04 3.36
C ILE A 234 -2.72 -18.40 4.26
N LYS A 235 -3.01 -18.18 5.53
CA LYS A 235 -2.03 -17.67 6.48
C LYS A 235 -0.84 -18.62 6.65
N GLN A 236 -1.08 -19.94 6.67
CA GLN A 236 0.00 -20.93 6.79
C GLN A 236 0.91 -20.93 5.55
N SER A 237 0.34 -20.76 4.33
CA SER A 237 1.14 -20.69 3.10
C SER A 237 2.20 -19.59 3.12
N ALA A 238 1.97 -18.48 3.83
CA ALA A 238 2.99 -17.44 3.99
C ALA A 238 4.23 -17.93 4.78
N LYS A 239 4.04 -18.81 5.77
CA LYS A 239 5.16 -19.41 6.51
C LYS A 239 5.92 -20.40 5.65
N ASP A 240 5.20 -21.25 4.93
CA ASP A 240 5.77 -22.31 4.12
C ASP A 240 6.56 -21.71 2.95
N MET A 241 6.00 -20.73 2.27
CA MET A 241 6.66 -20.00 1.19
C MET A 241 7.89 -19.21 1.67
N LYS A 242 7.84 -18.57 2.85
CA LYS A 242 9.01 -17.95 3.48
C LYS A 242 10.16 -18.97 3.66
N LEU A 243 9.83 -20.17 4.13
CA LEU A 243 10.84 -21.22 4.32
C LEU A 243 11.41 -21.72 3.00
N ALA A 244 10.58 -21.89 1.97
CA ALA A 244 11.00 -22.27 0.63
C ALA A 244 11.98 -21.24 0.04
N ILE A 245 11.62 -19.97 0.02
CA ILE A 245 12.47 -18.92 -0.56
C ILE A 245 13.79 -18.73 0.19
N LEU A 246 13.81 -18.84 1.52
CA LEU A 246 15.04 -18.72 2.30
C LEU A 246 16.02 -19.90 2.06
N LYS A 247 15.50 -21.07 1.69
CA LYS A 247 16.29 -22.24 1.31
C LYS A 247 16.73 -22.25 -0.14
N GLY A 248 16.11 -21.42 -1.00
CA GLY A 248 16.29 -21.45 -2.46
C GLY A 248 15.54 -22.63 -3.12
N ASP A 249 14.48 -23.10 -2.48
CA ASP A 249 13.60 -24.14 -3.00
C ASP A 249 12.53 -23.48 -3.90
N ILE A 250 12.90 -23.25 -5.17
CA ILE A 250 12.04 -22.59 -6.15
C ILE A 250 10.86 -23.48 -6.56
N ASP A 251 11.06 -24.80 -6.65
CA ASP A 251 9.98 -25.74 -6.96
C ASP A 251 8.95 -25.75 -5.81
N GLY A 252 9.39 -25.87 -4.57
CA GLY A 252 8.51 -25.76 -3.40
C GLY A 252 7.82 -24.40 -3.26
N PHE A 253 8.48 -23.31 -3.71
CA PHE A 253 7.84 -21.99 -3.80
C PHE A 253 6.72 -21.98 -4.86
N ALA A 254 6.95 -22.56 -6.04
CA ALA A 254 5.97 -22.64 -7.11
C ALA A 254 4.74 -23.51 -6.73
N ASP A 255 4.95 -24.61 -6.00
CA ASP A 255 3.88 -25.50 -5.53
C ASP A 255 2.94 -24.83 -4.51
N ILE A 256 3.42 -23.79 -3.81
CA ILE A 256 2.62 -23.05 -2.80
C ILE A 256 1.86 -21.89 -3.48
N LEU A 257 2.38 -21.33 -4.58
CA LEU A 257 1.83 -20.16 -5.27
C LEU A 257 0.48 -20.48 -5.94
#